data_002c7695bbca07dd7f1cd0288e1b170a
#
_entry.id   002c7695bbca07dd7f1cd0288e1b170a
#
_cell.length_a   1.000
_cell.length_b   1.000
_cell.length_c   1.000
_cell.angle_alpha   90.00
_cell.angle_beta   90.00
_cell.angle_gamma   90.00
#
_symmetry.space_group_name_H-M   'P 1'
#
loop_
_entity.id
_entity.type
_entity.pdbx_description
1 polymer ?
#
loop_
_entity_poly.entity_id
_entity_poly.type
_entity_poly.pdbx_seq_one_letter_code
_entity_poly.pdbx_strand_id
1 'polypeptide(L)'
;VSLDVSAVPRQAVGVGRFALDLVRVLAHREDVDLTLWCRRDDSRRWSVRDDSAVVRAKAPSARPARLAWEQLRLPGLLSRAGVGVHHGLHYTMPERARVPLVVTIHDLTFFDHPEWHERTKVLVFRRAIRVAARRSSALLCDSSRTAERLEELCRPAGRVFVVPLGVDLERFKPAAHSHDDAGTSTDVGRGDEDLIASLGVSEPYVLFLGTLEPRKAVPELVAAFDLLARQERELSLVLAGKPGWGAREVDRQVASSRHGDRVTRVGYVDDDAVPALLRRAAVVAYPAKEEGFGLPALEALACGAPLVTTSGTVMADLAGNAALTVAAGSVGDLAEALGAVLRGNGVAERRRLGLEVASRYSWEASADAHVMAYRWAAGRPRAL
;
A
#
# COMPACT_ATOMS: atom_id res chain seq x y z
N VAL A 1 -13.75 10.38 -16.94
CA VAL A 1 -12.42 10.09 -16.37
C VAL A 1 -11.83 8.83 -17.00
N SER A 2 -10.55 8.81 -17.25
CA SER A 2 -9.85 7.67 -17.84
C SER A 2 -8.68 7.24 -16.96
N LEU A 3 -8.56 5.95 -16.63
CA LEU A 3 -7.47 5.40 -15.81
C LEU A 3 -6.66 4.37 -16.60
N ASP A 4 -5.33 4.41 -16.49
CA ASP A 4 -4.46 3.33 -16.97
C ASP A 4 -4.18 2.32 -15.85
N VAL A 5 -4.90 1.20 -15.88
CA VAL A 5 -4.74 0.08 -14.95
C VAL A 5 -3.88 -1.05 -15.52
N SER A 6 -3.27 -0.84 -16.69
CA SER A 6 -2.49 -1.87 -17.38
C SER A 6 -1.24 -2.30 -16.63
N ALA A 7 -0.69 -1.42 -15.77
CA ALA A 7 0.48 -1.70 -14.96
C ALA A 7 0.20 -2.61 -13.75
N VAL A 8 -1.06 -2.78 -13.34
CA VAL A 8 -1.45 -3.55 -12.15
C VAL A 8 -1.13 -5.04 -12.35
N PRO A 9 -0.33 -5.68 -11.48
CA PRO A 9 0.00 -7.09 -11.61
C PRO A 9 -1.20 -7.99 -11.27
N ARG A 10 -1.19 -9.26 -11.72
CA ARG A 10 -2.27 -10.20 -11.42
C ARG A 10 -2.47 -10.39 -9.92
N GLN A 11 -1.40 -10.57 -9.18
CA GLN A 11 -1.41 -10.53 -7.72
C GLN A 11 -1.09 -9.10 -7.28
N ALA A 12 -2.11 -8.34 -6.97
CA ALA A 12 -1.98 -6.95 -6.58
C ALA A 12 -1.41 -6.81 -5.16
N VAL A 13 -0.41 -5.96 -5.00
CA VAL A 13 0.15 -5.55 -3.72
C VAL A 13 0.43 -4.04 -3.79
N GLY A 14 0.41 -3.34 -2.68
CA GLY A 14 0.70 -1.89 -2.62
C GLY A 14 -0.09 -1.09 -3.67
N VAL A 15 0.62 -0.46 -4.61
CA VAL A 15 0.01 0.35 -5.70
C VAL A 15 -1.04 -0.42 -6.51
N GLY A 16 -0.88 -1.74 -6.65
CA GLY A 16 -1.89 -2.55 -7.33
C GLY A 16 -3.20 -2.63 -6.56
N ARG A 17 -3.15 -2.71 -5.24
CA ARG A 17 -4.35 -2.66 -4.37
C ARG A 17 -4.99 -1.29 -4.40
N PHE A 18 -4.19 -0.23 -4.26
CA PHE A 18 -4.68 1.14 -4.46
C PHE A 18 -5.51 1.27 -5.74
N ALA A 19 -4.99 0.78 -6.87
CA ALA A 19 -5.71 0.87 -8.15
C ALA A 19 -7.04 0.10 -8.15
N LEU A 20 -7.09 -1.08 -7.53
CA LEU A 20 -8.32 -1.89 -7.42
C LEU A 20 -9.37 -1.19 -6.56
N ASP A 21 -8.98 -0.71 -5.40
CA ASP A 21 -9.91 -0.09 -4.46
C ASP A 21 -10.40 1.26 -4.98
N LEU A 22 -9.52 2.06 -5.60
CA LEU A 22 -9.92 3.32 -6.25
C LEU A 22 -10.91 3.09 -7.40
N VAL A 23 -10.63 2.11 -8.27
CA VAL A 23 -11.54 1.77 -9.38
C VAL A 23 -12.89 1.31 -8.86
N ARG A 24 -12.91 0.46 -7.81
CA ARG A 24 -14.13 -0.03 -7.19
C ARG A 24 -15.04 1.13 -6.75
N VAL A 25 -14.48 2.11 -6.05
CA VAL A 25 -15.28 3.24 -5.54
C VAL A 25 -15.66 4.21 -6.66
N LEU A 26 -14.74 4.54 -7.58
CA LEU A 26 -15.04 5.44 -8.71
C LEU A 26 -16.10 4.87 -9.65
N ALA A 27 -16.14 3.55 -9.83
CA ALA A 27 -17.12 2.91 -10.70
C ALA A 27 -18.57 2.98 -10.17
N HIS A 28 -18.77 3.15 -8.87
CA HIS A 28 -20.10 3.29 -8.26
C HIS A 28 -20.57 4.75 -8.14
N ARG A 29 -19.78 5.69 -8.68
CA ARG A 29 -20.12 7.12 -8.62
C ARG A 29 -20.92 7.57 -9.83
N GLU A 30 -22.06 8.17 -9.61
CA GLU A 30 -22.93 8.73 -10.67
C GLU A 30 -22.31 9.97 -11.35
N ASP A 31 -21.37 10.66 -10.67
CA ASP A 31 -20.72 11.88 -11.19
C ASP A 31 -19.43 11.61 -11.96
N VAL A 32 -19.10 10.34 -12.24
CA VAL A 32 -17.87 9.92 -12.93
C VAL A 32 -18.15 8.90 -14.03
N ASP A 33 -18.08 9.32 -15.29
CA ASP A 33 -18.00 8.39 -16.43
C ASP A 33 -16.60 7.78 -16.49
N LEU A 34 -16.44 6.51 -16.11
CA LEU A 34 -15.15 5.86 -15.96
C LEU A 34 -14.76 5.03 -17.19
N THR A 35 -13.56 5.24 -17.71
CA THR A 35 -12.94 4.42 -18.78
C THR A 35 -11.63 3.80 -18.26
N LEU A 36 -11.51 2.50 -18.32
CA LEU A 36 -10.34 1.75 -17.85
C LEU A 36 -9.54 1.20 -19.04
N TRP A 37 -8.24 1.50 -19.07
CA TRP A 37 -7.32 0.90 -20.04
C TRP A 37 -6.55 -0.22 -19.34
N CYS A 38 -6.81 -1.46 -19.74
CA CYS A 38 -6.21 -2.63 -19.14
C CYS A 38 -5.46 -3.50 -20.16
N ARG A 39 -4.73 -4.49 -19.67
CA ARG A 39 -4.13 -5.52 -20.52
C ARG A 39 -5.20 -6.37 -21.18
N ARG A 40 -4.85 -6.91 -22.38
CA ARG A 40 -5.75 -7.78 -23.15
C ARG A 40 -6.11 -9.06 -22.39
N ASP A 41 -5.20 -9.57 -21.56
CA ASP A 41 -5.33 -10.81 -20.79
C ASP A 41 -5.92 -10.61 -19.37
N ASP A 42 -6.35 -9.39 -19.03
CA ASP A 42 -6.77 -9.02 -17.68
C ASP A 42 -8.14 -8.29 -17.64
N SER A 43 -8.88 -8.29 -18.75
CA SER A 43 -10.14 -7.52 -18.86
C SER A 43 -11.22 -7.97 -17.88
N ARG A 44 -11.31 -9.27 -17.63
CA ARG A 44 -12.33 -9.84 -16.71
C ARG A 44 -12.23 -9.29 -15.30
N ARG A 45 -11.03 -8.99 -14.84
CA ARG A 45 -10.76 -8.42 -13.51
C ARG A 45 -11.37 -7.04 -13.32
N TRP A 46 -11.43 -6.27 -14.40
CA TRP A 46 -11.86 -4.89 -14.42
C TRP A 46 -13.33 -4.72 -14.85
N SER A 47 -14.01 -5.80 -15.22
CA SER A 47 -15.44 -5.79 -15.51
C SER A 47 -16.19 -5.62 -14.19
N VAL A 48 -16.65 -4.41 -13.94
CA VAL A 48 -17.51 -4.08 -12.80
C VAL A 48 -18.92 -4.53 -13.11
N ARG A 49 -19.66 -5.06 -12.12
CA ARG A 49 -21.08 -5.37 -12.29
C ARG A 49 -21.83 -4.09 -12.70
N ASP A 50 -22.80 -4.20 -13.60
CA ASP A 50 -23.70 -3.13 -14.07
C ASP A 50 -23.13 -2.13 -15.08
N ASP A 51 -22.08 -2.48 -15.85
CA ASP A 51 -21.50 -1.62 -16.90
C ASP A 51 -21.11 -0.18 -16.44
N SER A 52 -20.88 -0.02 -15.12
CA SER A 52 -20.53 1.27 -14.51
C SER A 52 -19.15 1.81 -14.94
N ALA A 53 -18.37 1.02 -15.67
CA ALA A 53 -17.10 1.44 -16.27
C ALA A 53 -16.89 0.85 -17.66
N VAL A 54 -16.40 1.67 -18.60
CA VAL A 54 -16.04 1.19 -19.95
C VAL A 54 -14.64 0.57 -19.91
N VAL A 55 -14.56 -0.76 -20.04
CA VAL A 55 -13.28 -1.49 -20.04
C VAL A 55 -12.72 -1.62 -21.46
N ARG A 56 -11.51 -1.13 -21.67
CA ARG A 56 -10.78 -1.17 -22.95
C ARG A 56 -9.51 -2.01 -22.85
N ALA A 57 -9.62 -3.29 -23.16
CA ALA A 57 -8.52 -4.26 -23.11
C ALA A 57 -7.58 -4.12 -24.33
N LYS A 58 -6.72 -3.11 -24.34
CA LYS A 58 -5.85 -2.76 -25.49
C LYS A 58 -4.36 -2.86 -25.19
N ALA A 59 -3.95 -2.77 -23.91
CA ALA A 59 -2.55 -2.77 -23.54
C ALA A 59 -1.89 -4.16 -23.70
N PRO A 60 -0.62 -4.24 -24.13
CA PRO A 60 0.15 -5.48 -24.13
C PRO A 60 0.46 -5.98 -22.72
N SER A 61 0.65 -7.29 -22.56
CA SER A 61 1.02 -7.89 -21.27
C SER A 61 2.49 -7.67 -20.91
N ALA A 62 3.39 -7.70 -21.88
CA ALA A 62 4.82 -7.51 -21.67
C ALA A 62 5.14 -6.04 -21.30
N ARG A 63 5.90 -5.84 -20.21
CA ARG A 63 6.23 -4.51 -19.66
C ARG A 63 6.86 -3.54 -20.67
N PRO A 64 7.91 -3.91 -21.47
CA PRO A 64 8.49 -2.98 -22.45
C PRO A 64 7.49 -2.58 -23.54
N ALA A 65 6.70 -3.54 -24.04
CA ALA A 65 5.67 -3.28 -25.05
C ALA A 65 4.54 -2.40 -24.49
N ARG A 66 4.20 -2.55 -23.22
CA ARG A 66 3.20 -1.73 -22.54
C ARG A 66 3.66 -0.27 -22.40
N LEU A 67 4.92 -0.05 -22.00
CA LEU A 67 5.49 1.30 -21.93
C LEU A 67 5.55 1.95 -23.31
N ALA A 68 5.91 1.21 -24.37
CA ALA A 68 5.85 1.71 -25.72
C ALA A 68 4.40 2.01 -26.16
N TRP A 69 3.45 1.15 -25.82
CA TRP A 69 2.02 1.35 -26.10
C TRP A 69 1.48 2.60 -25.40
N GLU A 70 1.82 2.84 -24.15
CA GLU A 70 1.45 4.04 -23.39
C GLU A 70 1.90 5.31 -24.11
N GLN A 71 3.12 5.32 -24.67
CA GLN A 71 3.66 6.51 -25.34
C GLN A 71 3.20 6.69 -26.79
N LEU A 72 2.98 5.60 -27.53
CA LEU A 72 2.76 5.63 -28.98
C LEU A 72 1.30 5.42 -29.40
N ARG A 73 0.52 4.65 -28.63
CA ARG A 73 -0.85 4.29 -28.98
C ARG A 73 -1.92 4.93 -28.11
N LEU A 74 -1.68 4.96 -26.80
CA LEU A 74 -2.64 5.48 -25.84
C LEU A 74 -3.04 6.93 -26.12
N PRO A 75 -2.15 7.87 -26.52
CA PRO A 75 -2.54 9.26 -26.84
C PRO A 75 -3.65 9.36 -27.89
N GLY A 76 -3.52 8.59 -29.00
CA GLY A 76 -4.56 8.55 -30.05
C GLY A 76 -5.85 7.86 -29.60
N LEU A 77 -5.76 6.87 -28.73
CA LEU A 77 -6.93 6.19 -28.17
C LEU A 77 -7.72 7.09 -27.22
N LEU A 78 -7.04 7.87 -26.38
CA LEU A 78 -7.66 8.85 -25.47
C LEU A 78 -8.42 9.92 -26.25
N SER A 79 -7.82 10.48 -27.32
CA SER A 79 -8.47 11.47 -28.18
C SER A 79 -9.74 10.93 -28.85
N ARG A 80 -9.72 9.67 -29.31
CA ARG A 80 -10.88 9.02 -29.94
C ARG A 80 -11.97 8.65 -28.94
N ALA A 81 -11.59 8.40 -27.68
CA ALA A 81 -12.53 8.04 -26.63
C ALA A 81 -13.26 9.25 -26.03
N GLY A 82 -12.85 10.49 -26.36
CA GLY A 82 -13.49 11.71 -25.88
C GLY A 82 -13.39 11.93 -24.38
N VAL A 83 -12.34 11.37 -23.73
CA VAL A 83 -12.19 11.48 -22.27
C VAL A 83 -11.78 12.91 -21.86
N GLY A 84 -12.37 13.43 -20.79
CA GLY A 84 -12.10 14.78 -20.30
C GLY A 84 -10.78 14.89 -19.53
N VAL A 85 -10.32 13.80 -18.88
CA VAL A 85 -9.08 13.72 -18.11
C VAL A 85 -8.54 12.30 -18.14
N HIS A 86 -7.20 12.15 -18.16
CA HIS A 86 -6.55 10.84 -18.03
C HIS A 86 -5.61 10.81 -16.81
N HIS A 87 -5.71 9.77 -16.02
CA HIS A 87 -4.91 9.56 -14.81
C HIS A 87 -3.96 8.39 -14.98
N GLY A 88 -2.67 8.65 -14.90
CA GLY A 88 -1.61 7.68 -14.75
C GLY A 88 -1.41 7.33 -13.27
N LEU A 89 -1.78 6.12 -12.88
CA LEU A 89 -1.84 5.70 -11.48
C LEU A 89 -0.46 5.43 -10.84
N HIS A 90 0.63 5.46 -11.63
CA HIS A 90 1.96 5.05 -11.13
C HIS A 90 3.10 5.72 -11.88
N TYR A 91 3.43 6.96 -11.51
CA TYR A 91 4.55 7.79 -11.99
C TYR A 91 4.57 8.13 -13.48
N THR A 92 3.99 7.30 -14.36
CA THR A 92 4.05 7.47 -15.82
C THR A 92 2.76 8.06 -16.37
N MET A 93 2.86 8.64 -17.56
CA MET A 93 1.74 9.18 -18.32
C MET A 93 2.02 9.15 -19.83
N PRO A 94 1.01 9.14 -20.70
CA PRO A 94 1.18 9.26 -22.15
C PRO A 94 1.60 10.69 -22.51
N GLU A 95 2.91 10.93 -22.62
CA GLU A 95 3.51 12.28 -22.75
C GLU A 95 2.97 13.11 -23.94
N ARG A 96 2.45 12.45 -24.99
CA ARG A 96 1.92 13.09 -26.20
C ARG A 96 0.38 13.19 -26.22
N ALA A 97 -0.30 12.80 -25.15
CA ALA A 97 -1.75 12.92 -25.08
C ALA A 97 -2.19 14.39 -25.11
N ARG A 98 -3.33 14.67 -25.73
CA ARG A 98 -3.90 16.03 -25.83
C ARG A 98 -4.94 16.33 -24.77
N VAL A 99 -5.31 15.35 -23.95
CA VAL A 99 -6.21 15.50 -22.81
C VAL A 99 -5.45 15.97 -21.58
N PRO A 100 -6.10 16.64 -20.61
CA PRO A 100 -5.50 16.92 -19.31
C PRO A 100 -5.01 15.66 -18.64
N LEU A 101 -3.81 15.72 -18.06
CA LEU A 101 -3.14 14.58 -17.44
C LEU A 101 -3.03 14.78 -15.93
N VAL A 102 -3.39 13.74 -15.19
CA VAL A 102 -3.18 13.61 -13.76
C VAL A 102 -2.24 12.45 -13.52
N VAL A 103 -1.31 12.57 -12.57
CA VAL A 103 -0.34 11.49 -12.26
C VAL A 103 -0.23 11.33 -10.76
N THR A 104 -0.34 10.09 -10.26
CA THR A 104 -0.03 9.78 -8.86
C THR A 104 1.46 9.50 -8.66
N ILE A 105 2.03 10.14 -7.65
CA ILE A 105 3.39 9.99 -7.16
C ILE A 105 3.30 9.40 -5.75
N HIS A 106 3.54 8.09 -5.63
CA HIS A 106 3.39 7.36 -4.37
C HIS A 106 4.53 7.62 -3.39
N ASP A 107 5.77 7.64 -3.89
CA ASP A 107 6.98 7.95 -3.12
C ASP A 107 8.05 8.57 -4.02
N LEU A 108 9.15 9.00 -3.42
CA LEU A 108 10.29 9.58 -4.12
C LEU A 108 11.60 8.83 -3.81
N THR A 109 11.50 7.60 -3.34
CA THR A 109 12.65 6.75 -2.98
C THR A 109 13.62 6.53 -4.13
N PHE A 110 13.18 6.64 -5.39
CA PHE A 110 14.07 6.65 -6.57
C PHE A 110 15.05 7.83 -6.57
N PHE A 111 14.72 8.94 -5.88
CA PHE A 111 15.59 10.10 -5.74
C PHE A 111 16.41 10.03 -4.46
N ASP A 112 15.77 9.72 -3.35
CA ASP A 112 16.39 9.81 -2.03
C ASP A 112 17.24 8.57 -1.73
N HIS A 113 16.81 7.39 -2.18
CA HIS A 113 17.43 6.10 -1.91
C HIS A 113 17.57 5.24 -3.19
N PRO A 114 18.34 5.71 -4.18
CA PRO A 114 18.51 4.97 -5.44
C PRO A 114 19.15 3.58 -5.26
N GLU A 115 19.91 3.39 -4.17
CA GLU A 115 20.54 2.12 -3.80
C GLU A 115 19.53 1.01 -3.46
N TRP A 116 18.30 1.37 -3.13
CA TRP A 116 17.21 0.40 -2.88
C TRP A 116 16.55 -0.11 -4.16
N HIS A 117 16.97 0.37 -5.32
CA HIS A 117 16.29 0.09 -6.59
C HIS A 117 17.28 -0.37 -7.67
N GLU A 118 16.76 -1.10 -8.65
CA GLU A 118 17.54 -1.41 -9.85
C GLU A 118 17.88 -0.13 -10.63
N ARG A 119 19.12 0.01 -11.07
CA ARG A 119 19.64 1.21 -11.77
C ARG A 119 18.76 1.65 -12.95
N THR A 120 18.27 0.68 -13.73
CA THR A 120 17.37 0.96 -14.86
C THR A 120 16.04 1.56 -14.43
N LYS A 121 15.46 1.06 -13.33
CA LYS A 121 14.23 1.61 -12.74
C LYS A 121 14.45 3.02 -12.22
N VAL A 122 15.57 3.28 -11.56
CA VAL A 122 15.95 4.62 -11.07
C VAL A 122 15.94 5.63 -12.22
N LEU A 123 16.63 5.32 -13.33
CA LEU A 123 16.69 6.23 -14.48
C LEU A 123 15.31 6.48 -15.09
N VAL A 124 14.54 5.40 -15.30
CA VAL A 124 13.21 5.49 -15.92
C VAL A 124 12.25 6.29 -15.05
N PHE A 125 12.16 5.98 -13.75
CA PHE A 125 11.18 6.63 -12.88
C PHE A 125 11.58 8.06 -12.50
N ARG A 126 12.87 8.36 -12.30
CA ARG A 126 13.34 9.75 -12.15
C ARG A 126 12.98 10.61 -13.36
N ARG A 127 13.15 10.07 -14.59
CA ARG A 127 12.72 10.78 -15.80
C ARG A 127 11.20 10.94 -15.84
N ALA A 128 10.45 9.88 -15.59
CA ALA A 128 8.99 9.91 -15.64
C ALA A 128 8.41 10.93 -14.65
N ILE A 129 8.88 10.93 -13.40
CA ILE A 129 8.44 11.88 -12.36
C ILE A 129 8.76 13.32 -12.77
N ARG A 130 9.98 13.60 -13.28
CA ARG A 130 10.32 14.95 -13.76
C ARG A 130 9.45 15.39 -14.95
N VAL A 131 9.12 14.47 -15.84
CA VAL A 131 8.21 14.76 -16.97
C VAL A 131 6.79 15.00 -16.47
N ALA A 132 6.29 14.17 -15.56
CA ALA A 132 4.99 14.37 -14.93
C ALA A 132 4.92 15.73 -14.21
N ALA A 133 5.93 16.08 -13.41
CA ALA A 133 6.02 17.37 -12.73
C ALA A 133 5.95 18.57 -13.68
N ARG A 134 6.54 18.48 -14.88
CA ARG A 134 6.56 19.58 -15.86
C ARG A 134 5.33 19.65 -16.75
N ARG A 135 4.62 18.54 -16.97
CA ARG A 135 3.66 18.43 -18.09
C ARG A 135 2.27 17.97 -17.68
N SER A 136 2.08 17.41 -16.48
CA SER A 136 0.75 17.07 -15.99
C SER A 136 -0.02 18.32 -15.54
N SER A 137 -1.34 18.28 -15.67
CA SER A 137 -2.23 19.33 -15.16
C SER A 137 -2.29 19.28 -13.63
N ALA A 138 -2.29 18.09 -13.05
CA ALA A 138 -2.26 17.88 -11.62
C ALA A 138 -1.40 16.66 -11.25
N LEU A 139 -0.82 16.71 -10.05
CA LEU A 139 -0.09 15.62 -9.43
C LEU A 139 -0.79 15.24 -8.13
N LEU A 140 -0.94 13.97 -7.88
CA LEU A 140 -1.51 13.45 -6.64
C LEU A 140 -0.40 12.79 -5.83
N CYS A 141 -0.30 13.14 -4.58
CA CYS A 141 0.63 12.51 -3.64
C CYS A 141 -0.16 11.90 -2.49
N ASP A 142 0.19 10.69 -2.09
CA ASP A 142 -0.53 9.95 -1.05
C ASP A 142 -0.35 10.58 0.35
N SER A 143 0.70 11.41 0.53
CA SER A 143 1.00 12.09 1.78
C SER A 143 1.55 13.51 1.56
N SER A 144 1.43 14.37 2.57
CA SER A 144 2.04 15.71 2.57
C SER A 144 3.56 15.64 2.44
N ARG A 145 4.19 14.66 3.07
CA ARG A 145 5.64 14.40 2.99
C ARG A 145 6.11 14.15 1.55
N THR A 146 5.37 13.31 0.81
CA THR A 146 5.63 13.06 -0.61
C THR A 146 5.41 14.33 -1.45
N ALA A 147 4.36 15.12 -1.15
CA ALA A 147 4.07 16.35 -1.86
C ALA A 147 5.16 17.41 -1.65
N GLU A 148 5.55 17.68 -0.42
CA GLU A 148 6.63 18.59 -0.05
C GLU A 148 7.95 18.20 -0.74
N ARG A 149 8.29 16.92 -0.67
CA ARG A 149 9.51 16.39 -1.29
C ARG A 149 9.48 16.51 -2.81
N LEU A 150 8.32 16.29 -3.45
CA LEU A 150 8.12 16.47 -4.88
C LEU A 150 8.32 17.94 -5.30
N GLU A 151 7.80 18.89 -4.51
CA GLU A 151 7.96 20.32 -4.76
C GLU A 151 9.42 20.74 -4.68
N GLU A 152 10.16 20.24 -3.66
CA GLU A 152 11.60 20.52 -3.52
C GLU A 152 12.41 19.98 -4.71
N LEU A 153 12.19 18.72 -5.09
CA LEU A 153 12.99 18.02 -6.09
C LEU A 153 12.68 18.42 -7.53
N CYS A 154 11.40 18.69 -7.84
CA CYS A 154 10.93 18.78 -9.22
C CYS A 154 10.30 20.13 -9.58
N ARG A 155 9.90 20.96 -8.61
CA ARG A 155 9.19 22.24 -8.80
C ARG A 155 8.07 22.09 -9.83
N PRO A 156 6.98 21.38 -9.50
CA PRO A 156 5.92 21.05 -10.44
C PRO A 156 5.27 22.27 -11.09
N ALA A 157 4.97 22.19 -12.39
CA ALA A 157 4.22 23.22 -13.11
C ALA A 157 2.70 23.07 -12.87
N GLY A 158 2.23 21.83 -12.67
CA GLY A 158 0.86 21.52 -12.30
C GLY A 158 0.62 21.63 -10.81
N ARG A 159 -0.65 21.67 -10.40
CA ARG A 159 -1.01 21.71 -8.98
C ARG A 159 -0.76 20.35 -8.32
N VAL A 160 -0.15 20.36 -7.14
CA VAL A 160 0.00 19.18 -6.30
C VAL A 160 -1.20 19.10 -5.35
N PHE A 161 -1.79 17.90 -5.25
CA PHE A 161 -2.85 17.57 -4.31
C PHE A 161 -2.35 16.46 -3.39
N VAL A 162 -2.55 16.61 -2.10
CA VAL A 162 -2.39 15.53 -1.14
C VAL A 162 -3.71 14.75 -1.11
N VAL A 163 -3.65 13.48 -1.51
CA VAL A 163 -4.80 12.60 -1.63
C VAL A 163 -4.49 11.31 -0.87
N PRO A 164 -4.79 11.25 0.43
CA PRO A 164 -4.55 10.07 1.24
C PRO A 164 -5.31 8.86 0.69
N LEU A 165 -4.73 7.68 0.87
CA LEU A 165 -5.37 6.42 0.53
C LEU A 165 -6.42 6.07 1.58
N GLY A 166 -7.35 5.19 1.21
CA GLY A 166 -8.37 4.67 2.11
C GLY A 166 -8.07 3.27 2.62
N VAL A 167 -8.82 2.84 3.60
CA VAL A 167 -8.93 1.45 4.05
C VAL A 167 -10.39 0.99 3.94
N ASP A 168 -10.59 -0.26 3.57
CA ASP A 168 -11.92 -0.89 3.52
C ASP A 168 -12.30 -1.34 4.93
N LEU A 169 -13.09 -0.52 5.65
CA LEU A 169 -13.50 -0.79 7.03
C LEU A 169 -14.50 -1.94 7.18
N GLU A 170 -15.16 -2.36 6.11
CA GLU A 170 -16.00 -3.56 6.14
C GLU A 170 -15.15 -4.82 6.16
N ARG A 171 -14.03 -4.79 5.47
CA ARG A 171 -13.09 -5.89 5.37
C ARG A 171 -12.06 -5.87 6.50
N PHE A 172 -11.46 -4.72 6.79
CA PHE A 172 -10.49 -4.51 7.85
C PHE A 172 -11.19 -3.92 9.09
N LYS A 173 -11.66 -4.80 9.95
CA LYS A 173 -12.33 -4.47 11.20
C LYS A 173 -11.89 -5.42 12.30
N PRO A 174 -11.99 -5.03 13.57
CA PRO A 174 -11.73 -5.93 14.70
C PRO A 174 -12.61 -7.17 14.63
N ALA A 175 -12.16 -8.29 15.23
CA ALA A 175 -13.04 -9.39 15.49
C ALA A 175 -14.25 -8.90 16.31
N ALA A 176 -15.43 -9.29 15.91
CA ALA A 176 -16.63 -8.99 16.69
C ALA A 176 -16.48 -9.68 18.07
N HIS A 177 -16.29 -8.89 19.11
CA HIS A 177 -16.46 -9.38 20.47
C HIS A 177 -17.97 -9.41 20.74
N SER A 178 -18.63 -10.50 20.39
CA SER A 178 -19.92 -10.79 20.98
C SER A 178 -19.65 -11.37 22.38
N HIS A 179 -19.62 -10.52 23.37
CA HIS A 179 -20.07 -10.90 24.69
C HIS A 179 -21.60 -10.96 24.63
N ASP A 180 -22.12 -11.99 24.06
CA ASP A 180 -23.44 -12.45 24.46
C ASP A 180 -23.23 -13.19 25.77
N ASP A 181 -24.09 -12.88 26.77
CA ASP A 181 -24.09 -13.51 28.10
C ASP A 181 -24.24 -15.05 28.10
N ALA A 182 -24.16 -15.67 26.94
CA ALA A 182 -24.34 -17.09 26.68
C ALA A 182 -23.06 -17.89 26.35
N GLY A 183 -21.85 -17.29 26.41
CA GLY A 183 -20.58 -18.06 26.28
C GLY A 183 -20.33 -18.69 24.91
N THR A 184 -21.04 -18.29 23.86
CA THR A 184 -20.86 -18.82 22.49
C THR A 184 -19.77 -18.04 21.78
N SER A 185 -18.61 -18.66 21.55
CA SER A 185 -17.55 -18.17 20.67
C SER A 185 -18.14 -17.87 19.30
N THR A 186 -18.09 -16.60 18.84
CA THR A 186 -18.64 -16.23 17.54
C THR A 186 -17.86 -16.89 16.40
N ASP A 187 -18.58 -17.24 15.35
CA ASP A 187 -18.14 -17.93 14.13
C ASP A 187 -16.92 -17.24 13.45
N VAL A 188 -16.77 -15.91 13.58
CA VAL A 188 -15.67 -15.12 13.02
C VAL A 188 -14.32 -15.45 13.68
N GLY A 189 -14.26 -15.69 14.97
CA GLY A 189 -13.02 -16.03 15.69
C GLY A 189 -12.46 -17.40 15.29
N ARG A 190 -13.34 -18.41 15.10
CA ARG A 190 -12.95 -19.73 14.62
C ARG A 190 -12.50 -19.70 13.17
N GLY A 191 -13.18 -18.95 12.30
CA GLY A 191 -12.77 -18.81 10.91
C GLY A 191 -11.39 -18.19 10.74
N ASP A 192 -11.03 -17.21 11.60
CA ASP A 192 -9.68 -16.62 11.58
C ASP A 192 -8.61 -17.63 12.05
N GLU A 193 -8.90 -18.43 13.11
CA GLU A 193 -7.98 -19.47 13.61
C GLU A 193 -7.70 -20.54 12.57
N ASP A 194 -8.73 -21.08 11.96
CA ASP A 194 -8.62 -22.09 10.91
C ASP A 194 -7.84 -21.55 9.70
N LEU A 195 -8.08 -20.28 9.35
CA LEU A 195 -7.45 -19.64 8.22
C LEU A 195 -5.94 -19.42 8.45
N ILE A 196 -5.53 -18.91 9.61
CA ILE A 196 -4.11 -18.73 9.93
C ILE A 196 -3.40 -20.07 10.11
N ALA A 197 -4.08 -21.08 10.68
CA ALA A 197 -3.53 -22.42 10.81
C ALA A 197 -3.29 -23.06 9.43
N SER A 198 -4.17 -22.84 8.45
CA SER A 198 -3.99 -23.30 7.07
C SER A 198 -2.74 -22.69 6.39
N LEU A 199 -2.29 -21.53 6.86
CA LEU A 199 -1.06 -20.85 6.43
C LEU A 199 0.19 -21.33 7.19
N GLY A 200 0.04 -22.31 8.11
CA GLY A 200 1.13 -22.79 8.97
C GLY A 200 1.54 -21.80 10.06
N VAL A 201 0.64 -20.89 10.45
CA VAL A 201 0.88 -19.87 11.47
C VAL A 201 0.31 -20.34 12.80
N SER A 202 1.13 -20.22 13.87
CA SER A 202 0.74 -20.52 15.24
C SER A 202 0.83 -19.27 16.11
N GLU A 203 -0.10 -19.07 17.01
CA GLU A 203 -0.12 -17.98 17.99
C GLU A 203 0.71 -18.33 19.23
N PRO A 204 1.27 -17.30 19.93
CA PRO A 204 1.29 -15.89 19.55
C PRO A 204 2.37 -15.57 18.50
N TYR A 205 2.14 -14.54 17.67
CA TYR A 205 3.12 -14.14 16.66
C TYR A 205 3.27 -12.63 16.49
N VAL A 206 4.51 -12.22 16.12
CA VAL A 206 4.81 -10.92 15.53
C VAL A 206 4.54 -11.01 14.03
N LEU A 207 3.78 -10.10 13.46
CA LEU A 207 3.48 -10.09 12.03
C LEU A 207 4.24 -8.98 11.30
N PHE A 208 4.90 -9.33 10.21
CA PHE A 208 5.29 -8.41 9.15
C PHE A 208 4.47 -8.71 7.89
N LEU A 209 3.87 -7.69 7.29
CA LEU A 209 3.10 -7.81 6.05
C LEU A 209 3.66 -6.88 4.97
N GLY A 210 4.18 -7.44 3.88
CA GLY A 210 4.69 -6.66 2.75
C GLY A 210 5.73 -7.38 1.90
N THR A 211 6.02 -6.85 0.71
CA THR A 211 7.11 -7.36 -0.13
C THR A 211 8.46 -7.21 0.59
N LEU A 212 9.32 -8.22 0.53
CA LEU A 212 10.63 -8.24 1.18
C LEU A 212 11.61 -7.34 0.41
N GLU A 213 11.55 -6.05 0.68
CA GLU A 213 12.39 -5.00 0.09
C GLU A 213 13.36 -4.43 1.13
N PRO A 214 14.57 -3.95 0.73
CA PRO A 214 15.56 -3.43 1.70
C PRO A 214 15.02 -2.29 2.58
N ARG A 215 14.17 -1.42 2.01
CA ARG A 215 13.56 -0.30 2.74
C ARG A 215 12.62 -0.72 3.87
N LYS A 216 12.14 -1.97 3.85
CA LYS A 216 11.21 -2.52 4.86
C LYS A 216 11.92 -3.01 6.13
N ALA A 217 13.26 -3.04 6.15
CA ALA A 217 14.08 -3.40 7.32
C ALA A 217 13.71 -4.74 7.96
N VAL A 218 13.35 -5.74 7.13
CA VAL A 218 12.98 -7.08 7.63
C VAL A 218 14.16 -7.84 8.28
N PRO A 219 15.41 -7.70 7.77
CA PRO A 219 16.57 -8.27 8.49
C PRO A 219 16.71 -7.75 9.92
N GLU A 220 16.49 -6.43 10.12
CA GLU A 220 16.50 -5.80 11.45
C GLU A 220 15.37 -6.33 12.34
N LEU A 221 14.20 -6.62 11.77
CA LEU A 221 13.08 -7.25 12.47
C LEU A 221 13.42 -8.69 12.91
N VAL A 222 14.04 -9.48 12.05
CA VAL A 222 14.48 -10.84 12.40
C VAL A 222 15.50 -10.80 13.54
N ALA A 223 16.44 -9.84 13.50
CA ALA A 223 17.41 -9.66 14.59
C ALA A 223 16.74 -9.22 15.90
N ALA A 224 15.75 -8.34 15.86
CA ALA A 224 14.98 -7.93 17.04
C ALA A 224 14.15 -9.08 17.61
N PHE A 225 13.54 -9.88 16.73
CA PHE A 225 12.84 -11.10 17.14
C PHE A 225 13.77 -12.10 17.84
N ASP A 226 15.02 -12.28 17.36
CA ASP A 226 15.99 -13.17 17.99
C ASP A 226 16.32 -12.75 19.43
N LEU A 227 16.29 -11.45 19.75
CA LEU A 227 16.43 -10.95 21.11
C LEU A 227 15.21 -11.27 21.99
N LEU A 228 13.99 -11.10 21.47
CA LEU A 228 12.73 -11.38 22.14
C LEU A 228 12.53 -12.88 22.41
N ALA A 229 12.83 -13.70 21.43
CA ALA A 229 12.61 -15.13 21.45
C ALA A 229 13.36 -15.87 22.56
N ARG A 230 14.36 -15.23 23.16
CA ARG A 230 15.06 -15.75 24.37
C ARG A 230 14.19 -15.75 25.61
N GLN A 231 13.28 -14.78 25.71
CA GLN A 231 12.40 -14.60 26.87
C GLN A 231 10.99 -15.13 26.56
N GLU A 232 10.51 -14.97 25.35
CA GLU A 232 9.18 -15.35 24.88
C GLU A 232 9.26 -16.68 24.09
N ARG A 233 9.17 -17.82 24.82
CA ARG A 233 9.48 -19.15 24.26
C ARG A 233 8.48 -19.61 23.18
N GLU A 234 7.22 -19.20 23.26
CA GLU A 234 6.16 -19.63 22.35
C GLU A 234 5.95 -18.64 21.19
N LEU A 235 6.54 -17.44 21.29
CA LEU A 235 6.40 -16.41 20.27
C LEU A 235 7.05 -16.83 18.95
N SER A 236 6.35 -16.62 17.85
CA SER A 236 6.85 -16.80 16.48
C SER A 236 6.92 -15.48 15.72
N LEU A 237 7.68 -15.44 14.62
CA LEU A 237 7.71 -14.34 13.68
C LEU A 237 7.10 -14.79 12.35
N VAL A 238 6.08 -14.08 11.88
CA VAL A 238 5.41 -14.35 10.60
C VAL A 238 5.80 -13.29 9.59
N LEU A 239 6.42 -13.72 8.49
CA LEU A 239 6.78 -12.88 7.35
C LEU A 239 5.82 -13.18 6.19
N ALA A 240 4.79 -12.34 6.03
CA ALA A 240 3.78 -12.45 4.99
C ALA A 240 4.05 -11.46 3.87
N GLY A 241 4.18 -11.96 2.64
CA GLY A 241 4.38 -11.15 1.45
C GLY A 241 5.30 -11.78 0.42
N LYS A 242 5.33 -11.19 -0.77
CA LYS A 242 6.15 -11.70 -1.88
C LYS A 242 7.64 -11.55 -1.61
N PRO A 243 8.47 -12.46 -2.14
CA PRO A 243 9.89 -12.21 -2.19
C PRO A 243 10.17 -11.01 -3.10
N GLY A 244 10.87 -10.01 -2.57
CA GLY A 244 11.39 -8.86 -3.29
C GLY A 244 12.91 -8.98 -3.46
N TRP A 245 13.54 -7.91 -3.89
CA TRP A 245 15.01 -7.90 -4.08
C TRP A 245 15.81 -7.88 -2.75
N GLY A 246 15.15 -7.68 -1.62
CA GLY A 246 15.72 -7.86 -0.26
C GLY A 246 15.62 -9.29 0.27
N ALA A 247 14.92 -10.21 -0.41
CA ALA A 247 14.60 -11.53 0.12
C ALA A 247 15.85 -12.37 0.49
N ARG A 248 16.94 -12.28 -0.30
CA ARG A 248 18.20 -13.00 0.00
C ARG A 248 18.86 -12.55 1.30
N GLU A 249 18.75 -11.27 1.66
CA GLU A 249 19.26 -10.74 2.91
C GLU A 249 18.43 -11.26 4.08
N VAL A 250 17.10 -11.24 3.93
CA VAL A 250 16.19 -11.84 4.93
C VAL A 250 16.50 -13.32 5.13
N ASP A 251 16.72 -14.09 4.06
CA ASP A 251 17.06 -15.52 4.14
C ASP A 251 18.37 -15.74 4.91
N ARG A 252 19.39 -14.92 4.64
CA ARG A 252 20.67 -14.98 5.37
C ARG A 252 20.49 -14.66 6.86
N GLN A 253 19.70 -13.64 7.18
CA GLN A 253 19.43 -13.24 8.54
C GLN A 253 18.67 -14.32 9.32
N VAL A 254 17.64 -14.93 8.69
CA VAL A 254 16.90 -16.05 9.28
C VAL A 254 17.82 -17.26 9.52
N ALA A 255 18.64 -17.62 8.53
CA ALA A 255 19.57 -18.74 8.65
C ALA A 255 20.65 -18.54 9.74
N SER A 256 21.02 -17.30 10.05
CA SER A 256 21.98 -16.96 11.09
C SER A 256 21.33 -16.72 12.47
N SER A 257 20.01 -16.62 12.55
CA SER A 257 19.27 -16.44 13.79
C SER A 257 19.27 -17.75 14.62
N ARG A 258 19.39 -17.63 15.94
CA ARG A 258 19.29 -18.77 16.86
C ARG A 258 17.88 -19.36 16.95
N HIS A 259 16.88 -18.54 16.60
CA HIS A 259 15.47 -18.89 16.63
C HIS A 259 14.85 -18.82 15.22
N GLY A 260 15.65 -19.07 14.17
CA GLY A 260 15.22 -19.07 12.80
C GLY A 260 14.14 -20.14 12.50
N ASP A 261 14.11 -21.22 13.26
CA ASP A 261 13.09 -22.27 13.24
C ASP A 261 11.69 -21.77 13.65
N ARG A 262 11.62 -20.64 14.35
CA ARG A 262 10.35 -19.97 14.75
C ARG A 262 9.97 -18.81 13.82
N VAL A 263 10.66 -18.64 12.69
CA VAL A 263 10.35 -17.67 11.66
C VAL A 263 9.59 -18.36 10.52
N THR A 264 8.29 -18.09 10.41
CA THR A 264 7.44 -18.64 9.37
C THR A 264 7.36 -17.67 8.17
N ARG A 265 7.71 -18.15 6.98
CA ARG A 265 7.57 -17.39 5.72
C ARG A 265 6.36 -17.88 4.97
N VAL A 266 5.27 -17.14 5.07
CA VAL A 266 3.99 -17.51 4.42
C VAL A 266 4.02 -17.24 2.91
N GLY A 267 4.87 -16.31 2.45
CA GLY A 267 4.85 -15.88 1.05
C GLY A 267 3.68 -14.94 0.76
N TYR A 268 3.18 -14.97 -0.48
CA TYR A 268 2.01 -14.18 -0.85
C TYR A 268 0.77 -14.72 -0.13
N VAL A 269 0.06 -13.83 0.53
CA VAL A 269 -1.19 -14.12 1.22
C VAL A 269 -2.34 -13.59 0.37
N ASP A 270 -3.33 -14.42 0.16
CA ASP A 270 -4.56 -13.99 -0.53
C ASP A 270 -5.27 -12.91 0.26
N ASP A 271 -5.89 -12.01 -0.48
CA ASP A 271 -6.50 -10.81 0.08
C ASP A 271 -7.48 -11.10 1.22
N ASP A 272 -8.21 -12.20 1.15
CA ASP A 272 -9.22 -12.59 2.16
C ASP A 272 -8.60 -13.06 3.50
N ALA A 273 -7.35 -13.53 3.48
CA ALA A 273 -6.64 -13.97 4.69
C ALA A 273 -5.88 -12.84 5.41
N VAL A 274 -5.63 -11.71 4.75
CA VAL A 274 -4.89 -10.58 5.35
C VAL A 274 -5.58 -10.04 6.61
N PRO A 275 -6.90 -9.80 6.65
CA PRO A 275 -7.56 -9.32 7.86
C PRO A 275 -7.44 -10.28 9.05
N ALA A 276 -7.53 -11.60 8.81
CA ALA A 276 -7.36 -12.61 9.86
C ALA A 276 -5.95 -12.56 10.47
N LEU A 277 -4.90 -12.51 9.62
CA LEU A 277 -3.52 -12.35 10.08
C LEU A 277 -3.32 -11.08 10.92
N LEU A 278 -3.94 -9.97 10.53
CA LEU A 278 -3.83 -8.71 11.27
C LEU A 278 -4.57 -8.77 12.61
N ARG A 279 -5.81 -9.29 12.64
CA ARG A 279 -6.62 -9.39 13.87
C ARG A 279 -5.99 -10.28 14.94
N ARG A 280 -5.35 -11.37 14.52
CA ARG A 280 -4.78 -12.39 15.40
C ARG A 280 -3.31 -12.12 15.78
N ALA A 281 -2.65 -11.15 15.14
CA ALA A 281 -1.28 -10.79 15.48
C ALA A 281 -1.19 -10.24 16.91
N ALA A 282 -0.25 -10.78 17.71
CA ALA A 282 0.08 -10.22 19.01
C ALA A 282 0.64 -8.79 18.87
N VAL A 283 1.40 -8.54 17.81
CA VAL A 283 1.86 -7.23 17.39
C VAL A 283 2.21 -7.22 15.90
N VAL A 284 1.85 -6.16 15.20
CA VAL A 284 2.29 -5.89 13.83
C VAL A 284 3.55 -5.03 13.87
N ALA A 285 4.63 -5.53 13.28
CA ALA A 285 5.91 -4.85 13.18
C ALA A 285 6.10 -4.30 11.75
N TYR A 286 6.20 -2.99 11.62
CA TYR A 286 6.42 -2.34 10.33
C TYR A 286 7.61 -1.37 10.40
N PRO A 287 8.87 -1.89 10.54
CA PRO A 287 10.05 -1.08 10.80
C PRO A 287 10.64 -0.43 9.54
N ALA A 288 9.78 -0.14 8.53
CA ALA A 288 10.22 0.41 7.26
C ALA A 288 10.92 1.77 7.46
N LYS A 289 12.03 1.96 6.74
CA LYS A 289 12.84 3.18 6.76
C LYS A 289 12.17 4.33 6.02
N GLU A 290 11.38 3.99 4.99
CA GLU A 290 10.66 4.94 4.15
C GLU A 290 9.40 4.29 3.55
N GLU A 291 8.31 5.05 3.46
CA GLU A 291 7.05 4.66 2.79
C GLU A 291 6.37 5.90 2.21
N GLY A 292 5.61 5.70 1.14
CA GLY A 292 4.81 6.78 0.56
C GLY A 292 3.54 7.10 1.33
N PHE A 293 2.87 6.05 1.89
CA PHE A 293 1.67 6.21 2.70
C PHE A 293 1.60 5.21 3.87
N GLY A 294 1.78 3.91 3.61
CA GLY A 294 1.75 2.89 4.65
C GLY A 294 0.40 2.18 4.80
N LEU A 295 -0.22 1.77 3.69
CA LEU A 295 -1.48 0.98 3.73
C LEU A 295 -1.47 -0.17 4.75
N PRO A 296 -0.40 -1.00 4.86
CA PRO A 296 -0.41 -2.09 5.84
C PRO A 296 -0.48 -1.61 7.29
N ALA A 297 0.08 -0.44 7.61
CA ALA A 297 -0.07 0.15 8.93
C ALA A 297 -1.51 0.57 9.19
N LEU A 298 -2.15 1.22 8.22
CA LEU A 298 -3.55 1.63 8.30
C LEU A 298 -4.49 0.42 8.40
N GLU A 299 -4.24 -0.66 7.64
CA GLU A 299 -4.98 -1.92 7.69
C GLU A 299 -4.84 -2.60 9.07
N ALA A 300 -3.63 -2.55 9.66
CA ALA A 300 -3.41 -3.06 11.02
C ALA A 300 -4.21 -2.28 12.06
N LEU A 301 -4.18 -0.95 11.99
CA LEU A 301 -4.96 -0.08 12.88
C LEU A 301 -6.47 -0.33 12.73
N ALA A 302 -6.97 -0.50 11.50
CA ALA A 302 -8.37 -0.80 11.22
C ALA A 302 -8.81 -2.16 11.81
N CYS A 303 -7.92 -3.16 11.82
CA CYS A 303 -8.16 -4.44 12.48
C CYS A 303 -8.00 -4.37 14.00
N GLY A 304 -7.59 -3.23 14.56
CA GLY A 304 -7.30 -3.07 15.98
C GLY A 304 -6.03 -3.80 16.41
N ALA A 305 -5.13 -4.13 15.51
CA ALA A 305 -3.84 -4.75 15.83
C ALA A 305 -2.89 -3.74 16.48
N PRO A 306 -2.15 -4.11 17.55
CA PRO A 306 -1.09 -3.27 18.08
C PRO A 306 0.01 -3.09 17.02
N LEU A 307 0.50 -1.85 16.86
CA LEU A 307 1.47 -1.49 15.81
C LEU A 307 2.76 -0.95 16.41
N VAL A 308 3.90 -1.46 15.90
CA VAL A 308 5.23 -0.87 16.10
C VAL A 308 5.78 -0.46 14.73
N THR A 309 6.21 0.80 14.59
CA THR A 309 6.73 1.34 13.33
C THR A 309 7.94 2.26 13.55
N THR A 310 8.53 2.78 12.48
CA THR A 310 9.70 3.64 12.53
C THR A 310 9.31 5.10 12.70
N SER A 311 9.94 5.78 13.65
CA SER A 311 9.76 7.23 13.86
C SER A 311 10.27 8.05 12.67
N GLY A 312 9.68 9.23 12.45
CA GLY A 312 10.06 10.10 11.33
C GLY A 312 9.63 9.60 9.95
N THR A 313 8.69 8.65 9.87
CA THR A 313 8.10 8.13 8.63
C THR A 313 6.64 8.55 8.49
N VAL A 314 6.10 8.49 7.28
CA VAL A 314 4.68 8.75 7.03
C VAL A 314 3.75 7.84 7.85
N MET A 315 4.19 6.61 8.16
CA MET A 315 3.42 5.69 8.99
C MET A 315 3.33 6.14 10.45
N ALA A 316 4.42 6.68 10.98
CA ALA A 316 4.43 7.28 12.32
C ALA A 316 3.54 8.51 12.37
N ASP A 317 3.60 9.37 11.36
CA ASP A 317 2.75 10.56 11.24
C ASP A 317 1.27 10.18 11.15
N LEU A 318 0.93 9.15 10.36
CA LEU A 318 -0.42 8.62 10.21
C LEU A 318 -0.95 8.00 11.51
N ALA A 319 -0.16 7.15 12.14
CA ALA A 319 -0.59 6.41 13.33
C ALA A 319 -0.61 7.29 14.60
N GLY A 320 0.25 8.31 14.69
CA GLY A 320 0.40 9.14 15.86
C GLY A 320 0.60 8.29 17.14
N ASN A 321 -0.16 8.57 18.18
CA ASN A 321 -0.10 7.85 19.45
C ASN A 321 -0.70 6.42 19.39
N ALA A 322 -1.29 6.01 18.27
CA ALA A 322 -1.83 4.66 18.10
C ALA A 322 -0.74 3.60 17.89
N ALA A 323 0.49 4.00 17.53
CA ALA A 323 1.61 3.09 17.38
C ALA A 323 2.73 3.40 18.38
N LEU A 324 3.56 2.40 18.69
CA LEU A 324 4.88 2.63 19.24
C LEU A 324 5.85 2.91 18.10
N THR A 325 6.72 3.90 18.29
CA THR A 325 7.71 4.27 17.28
C THR A 325 9.12 4.05 17.80
N VAL A 326 10.00 3.58 16.91
CA VAL A 326 11.41 3.29 17.20
C VAL A 326 12.32 4.00 16.18
N ALA A 327 13.57 4.22 16.54
CA ALA A 327 14.55 4.77 15.62
C ALA A 327 14.80 3.82 14.44
N ALA A 328 14.99 4.36 13.24
CA ALA A 328 15.27 3.57 12.04
C ALA A 328 16.54 2.70 12.24
N GLY A 329 16.42 1.39 11.99
CA GLY A 329 17.54 0.45 12.09
C GLY A 329 17.95 0.06 13.51
N SER A 330 17.32 0.60 14.56
CA SER A 330 17.61 0.22 15.95
C SER A 330 16.96 -1.14 16.30
N VAL A 331 17.75 -2.20 16.23
CA VAL A 331 17.31 -3.56 16.58
C VAL A 331 16.92 -3.66 18.07
N GLY A 332 17.66 -2.99 18.96
CA GLY A 332 17.41 -3.00 20.41
C GLY A 332 16.07 -2.32 20.74
N ASP A 333 15.87 -1.09 20.23
CA ASP A 333 14.61 -0.34 20.46
C ASP A 333 13.41 -1.09 19.88
N LEU A 334 13.59 -1.73 18.71
CA LEU A 334 12.53 -2.53 18.09
C LEU A 334 12.17 -3.74 18.96
N ALA A 335 13.15 -4.46 19.48
CA ALA A 335 12.91 -5.57 20.40
C ALA A 335 12.22 -5.11 21.71
N GLU A 336 12.66 -3.99 22.28
CA GLU A 336 12.05 -3.42 23.48
C GLU A 336 10.59 -3.00 23.26
N ALA A 337 10.30 -2.29 22.16
CA ALA A 337 8.96 -1.84 21.79
C ALA A 337 8.01 -3.02 21.56
N LEU A 338 8.45 -4.06 20.82
CA LEU A 338 7.69 -5.28 20.63
C LEU A 338 7.41 -5.98 21.97
N GLY A 339 8.42 -6.12 22.84
CA GLY A 339 8.26 -6.67 24.16
C GLY A 339 7.32 -5.87 25.07
N ALA A 340 7.32 -4.54 24.98
CA ALA A 340 6.39 -3.69 25.71
C ALA A 340 4.94 -3.94 25.30
N VAL A 341 4.68 -4.12 23.99
CA VAL A 341 3.34 -4.49 23.48
C VAL A 341 2.93 -5.86 23.99
N LEU A 342 3.81 -6.87 23.92
CA LEU A 342 3.51 -8.23 24.39
C LEU A 342 3.19 -8.29 25.89
N ARG A 343 3.78 -7.42 26.68
CA ARG A 343 3.44 -7.26 28.12
C ARG A 343 2.15 -6.46 28.37
N GLY A 344 1.43 -6.06 27.32
CA GLY A 344 0.16 -5.34 27.44
C GLY A 344 0.28 -3.83 27.69
N ASN A 345 1.48 -3.24 27.66
CA ASN A 345 1.71 -1.83 28.00
C ASN A 345 0.97 -0.87 27.06
N GLY A 346 -0.17 -0.31 27.52
CA GLY A 346 -0.97 0.67 26.80
C GLY A 346 -1.65 0.15 25.53
N VAL A 347 -1.78 -1.16 25.35
CA VAL A 347 -2.33 -1.80 24.15
C VAL A 347 -3.80 -1.39 23.94
N ALA A 348 -4.63 -1.41 24.98
CA ALA A 348 -6.05 -1.07 24.88
C ALA A 348 -6.27 0.36 24.38
N GLU A 349 -5.51 1.32 24.91
CA GLU A 349 -5.60 2.73 24.50
C GLU A 349 -5.11 2.92 23.06
N ARG A 350 -3.96 2.30 22.68
CA ARG A 350 -3.47 2.39 21.29
C ARG A 350 -4.44 1.74 20.30
N ARG A 351 -5.07 0.63 20.69
CA ARG A 351 -6.11 -0.01 19.87
C ARG A 351 -7.28 0.94 19.62
N ARG A 352 -7.79 1.60 20.67
CA ARG A 352 -8.86 2.59 20.56
C ARG A 352 -8.46 3.74 19.62
N LEU A 353 -7.28 4.34 19.83
CA LEU A 353 -6.74 5.40 18.99
C LEU A 353 -6.53 4.93 17.55
N GLY A 354 -6.08 3.68 17.34
CA GLY A 354 -5.89 3.11 16.01
C GLY A 354 -7.18 3.02 15.20
N LEU A 355 -8.26 2.58 15.84
CA LEU A 355 -9.59 2.55 15.22
C LEU A 355 -10.10 3.96 14.87
N GLU A 356 -9.86 4.94 15.75
CA GLU A 356 -10.19 6.33 15.45
C GLU A 356 -9.38 6.90 14.29
N VAL A 357 -8.08 6.57 14.19
CA VAL A 357 -7.25 6.96 13.06
C VAL A 357 -7.79 6.33 11.78
N ALA A 358 -7.99 5.01 11.78
CA ALA A 358 -8.45 4.28 10.60
C ALA A 358 -9.79 4.78 10.07
N SER A 359 -10.72 5.17 10.96
CA SER A 359 -12.04 5.69 10.56
C SER A 359 -12.00 6.99 9.75
N ARG A 360 -10.89 7.73 9.79
CA ARG A 360 -10.70 8.98 9.02
C ARG A 360 -10.24 8.75 7.58
N TYR A 361 -9.85 7.53 7.24
CA TYR A 361 -9.27 7.18 5.95
C TYR A 361 -10.19 6.20 5.20
N SER A 362 -11.25 6.71 4.57
CA SER A 362 -12.13 5.89 3.72
C SER A 362 -11.74 6.00 2.25
N TRP A 363 -12.07 4.98 1.47
CA TRP A 363 -11.89 5.02 0.02
C TRP A 363 -12.83 6.03 -0.65
N GLU A 364 -14.00 6.29 -0.05
CA GLU A 364 -14.96 7.30 -0.49
C GLU A 364 -14.35 8.71 -0.38
N ALA A 365 -13.75 9.04 0.76
CA ALA A 365 -13.05 10.32 0.94
C ALA A 365 -11.85 10.46 0.00
N SER A 366 -11.10 9.39 -0.21
CA SER A 366 -10.01 9.35 -1.19
C SER A 366 -10.53 9.60 -2.61
N ALA A 367 -11.63 8.94 -3.00
CA ALA A 367 -12.26 9.14 -4.31
C ALA A 367 -12.79 10.57 -4.49
N ASP A 368 -13.38 11.18 -3.46
CA ASP A 368 -13.79 12.59 -3.50
C ASP A 368 -12.62 13.53 -3.80
N ALA A 369 -11.49 13.31 -3.14
CA ALA A 369 -10.27 14.09 -3.37
C ALA A 369 -9.71 13.86 -4.79
N HIS A 370 -9.77 12.64 -5.32
CA HIS A 370 -9.41 12.33 -6.71
C HIS A 370 -10.33 13.06 -7.70
N VAL A 371 -11.65 13.00 -7.49
CA VAL A 371 -12.64 13.68 -8.37
C VAL A 371 -12.44 15.20 -8.35
N MET A 372 -12.15 15.77 -7.18
CA MET A 372 -11.82 17.20 -7.08
C MET A 372 -10.59 17.55 -7.92
N ALA A 373 -9.54 16.75 -7.89
CA ALA A 373 -8.35 16.95 -8.72
C ALA A 373 -8.65 16.74 -10.21
N TYR A 374 -9.50 15.78 -10.59
CA TYR A 374 -9.91 15.58 -11.97
C TYR A 374 -10.71 16.76 -12.52
N ARG A 375 -11.69 17.29 -11.76
CA ARG A 375 -12.45 18.47 -12.12
C ARG A 375 -11.56 19.69 -12.30
N TRP A 376 -10.62 19.88 -11.38
CA TRP A 376 -9.65 20.96 -11.48
C TRP A 376 -8.75 20.82 -12.73
N ALA A 377 -8.27 19.63 -13.04
CA ALA A 377 -7.44 19.37 -14.21
C ALA A 377 -8.21 19.56 -15.52
N ALA A 378 -9.49 19.11 -15.58
CA ALA A 378 -10.35 19.24 -16.75
C ALA A 378 -10.71 20.71 -17.08
N GLY A 379 -10.81 21.58 -16.08
CA GLY A 379 -11.11 23.01 -16.24
C GLY A 379 -9.92 23.88 -16.68
N ARG A 380 -8.72 23.31 -16.84
CA ARG A 380 -7.52 24.08 -17.26
C ARG A 380 -7.09 23.76 -18.68
N PRO A 381 -6.79 24.78 -19.51
CA PRO A 381 -6.07 24.55 -20.76
C PRO A 381 -4.68 23.98 -20.44
N ARG A 382 -4.20 23.09 -21.29
CA ARG A 382 -2.88 22.47 -21.17
C ARG A 382 -1.78 23.53 -21.17
N ALA A 383 -0.82 23.46 -20.27
CA ALA A 383 0.44 24.17 -20.41
C ALA A 383 1.17 23.63 -21.66
N LEU A 384 1.47 24.49 -22.62
CA LEU A 384 2.14 24.19 -23.89
C LEU A 384 3.61 23.78 -23.67
#